data_fb39507235bc1efbe86be57f9d7bf49b
#
_entry.id   fb39507235bc1efbe86be57f9d7bf49b
#
_cell.length_a   1.000
_cell.length_b   1.000
_cell.length_c   1.000
_cell.angle_alpha   90.00
_cell.angle_beta   90.00
_cell.angle_gamma   90.00
#
_symmetry.space_group_name_H-M   'P 1'
#
loop_
_entity.id
_entity.type
_entity.pdbx_description
1 polymer ?
#
loop_
_entity_poly.entity_id
_entity_poly.type
_entity_poly.pdbx_seq_one_letter_code
_entity_poly.pdbx_strand_id
1 'polypeptide(L)'
;MFVGGIIMIFTLASCGGTQKRTVVNYTPREVEQANQVMTYYNTSLALLKNVVVEKDVNAVLGYMEQSGKAPALTAIAPPAFSQKDSAFVVNPGPYFNEETRSNLKQNYFQLFQARRQFYSTFDMYISYLKSDNKVAADKLLSTNYQLSVEMSEYKENITDILSPFADEAQKVLLNDNPMKEQLLSMKRMAATMHSILALCIRKPIPDTAHLDMKLAKLVIQLDIAKRLPTVEGHPEEMKKFQNFLTHVESFIKDVQHIKTKGTYTEMDMTTIEEYGVSLD
;
A
#
# COMPACT_ATOMS: atom_id res chain seq x y z
N MET A 1 -2.13 -24.07 -21.77
CA MET A 1 -3.38 -23.61 -22.40
C MET A 1 -4.54 -24.23 -21.64
N PHE A 2 -5.07 -23.55 -20.62
CA PHE A 2 -6.27 -23.98 -19.92
C PHE A 2 -7.21 -22.78 -19.86
N VAL A 3 -8.21 -22.83 -20.72
CA VAL A 3 -9.33 -21.89 -20.75
C VAL A 3 -10.37 -22.46 -19.81
N GLY A 4 -10.46 -21.91 -18.58
CA GLY A 4 -11.53 -22.20 -17.65
C GLY A 4 -12.67 -21.22 -17.88
N GLY A 5 -13.76 -21.69 -18.48
CA GLY A 5 -14.94 -20.89 -18.75
C GLY A 5 -15.65 -20.48 -17.46
N ILE A 6 -15.83 -19.17 -17.28
CA ILE A 6 -16.70 -18.60 -16.27
C ILE A 6 -18.13 -18.68 -16.80
N ILE A 7 -18.95 -19.53 -16.21
CA ILE A 7 -20.40 -19.53 -16.43
C ILE A 7 -21.00 -18.55 -15.43
N MET A 8 -21.35 -17.35 -15.92
CA MET A 8 -22.24 -16.43 -15.18
C MET A 8 -23.67 -16.92 -15.31
N ILE A 9 -24.25 -17.39 -14.21
CA ILE A 9 -25.69 -17.61 -14.12
C ILE A 9 -26.26 -16.44 -13.30
N PHE A 10 -26.88 -15.48 -13.99
CA PHE A 10 -27.76 -14.49 -13.36
C PHE A 10 -29.13 -15.12 -13.14
N THR A 11 -29.48 -15.39 -11.89
CA THR A 11 -30.88 -15.62 -11.51
C THR A 11 -31.32 -14.47 -10.61
N LEU A 12 -32.12 -13.57 -11.17
CA LEU A 12 -32.94 -12.64 -10.40
C LEU A 12 -34.11 -13.44 -9.81
N ALA A 13 -34.10 -13.61 -8.51
CA ALA A 13 -35.29 -14.00 -7.76
C ALA A 13 -35.37 -13.18 -6.47
N SER A 14 -36.33 -12.30 -6.44
CA SER A 14 -36.89 -11.60 -5.28
C SER A 14 -37.45 -12.60 -4.27
N CYS A 15 -37.29 -12.25 -3.02
CA CYS A 15 -38.02 -12.59 -1.80
C CYS A 15 -37.15 -13.18 -0.70
N GLY A 16 -37.26 -12.56 0.47
CA GLY A 16 -36.68 -12.88 1.77
C GLY A 16 -36.41 -14.35 2.02
N GLY A 17 -35.17 -14.76 1.74
CA GLY A 17 -34.67 -16.07 2.09
C GLY A 17 -33.23 -15.88 2.55
N THR A 18 -32.91 -16.42 3.70
CA THR A 18 -31.53 -16.64 4.17
C THR A 18 -30.68 -17.11 2.98
N GLN A 19 -29.78 -16.26 2.48
CA GLN A 19 -28.85 -16.65 1.42
C GLN A 19 -28.07 -17.85 1.91
N LYS A 20 -28.36 -19.03 1.36
CA LYS A 20 -27.57 -20.23 1.59
C LYS A 20 -26.16 -19.94 1.11
N ARG A 21 -25.26 -19.85 2.06
CA ARG A 21 -23.83 -19.69 1.79
C ARG A 21 -23.37 -20.86 0.92
N THR A 22 -22.88 -20.56 -0.28
CA THR A 22 -22.26 -21.58 -1.13
C THR A 22 -20.89 -21.88 -0.53
N VAL A 23 -20.79 -22.98 0.21
CA VAL A 23 -19.51 -23.49 0.71
C VAL A 23 -18.73 -24.03 -0.50
N VAL A 24 -17.63 -23.39 -0.85
CA VAL A 24 -16.70 -23.88 -1.86
C VAL A 24 -15.74 -24.84 -1.16
N ASN A 25 -15.64 -26.07 -1.63
CA ASN A 25 -14.69 -27.03 -1.09
C ASN A 25 -13.32 -26.82 -1.77
N TYR A 26 -12.39 -26.19 -1.05
CA TYR A 26 -11.01 -26.06 -1.49
C TYR A 26 -10.20 -27.31 -1.14
N THR A 27 -9.34 -27.72 -2.05
CA THR A 27 -8.40 -28.82 -1.83
C THR A 27 -7.27 -28.40 -0.88
N PRO A 28 -6.62 -29.34 -0.17
CA PRO A 28 -5.43 -29.02 0.64
C PRO A 28 -4.33 -28.32 -0.14
N ARG A 29 -4.19 -28.59 -1.43
CA ARG A 29 -3.22 -27.93 -2.31
C ARG A 29 -3.57 -26.46 -2.55
N GLU A 30 -4.84 -26.12 -2.75
CA GLU A 30 -5.28 -24.72 -2.92
C GLU A 30 -5.10 -23.92 -1.63
N VAL A 31 -5.38 -24.52 -0.48
CA VAL A 31 -5.15 -23.90 0.84
C VAL A 31 -3.65 -23.66 1.06
N GLU A 32 -2.79 -24.64 0.74
CA GLU A 32 -1.34 -24.47 0.86
C GLU A 32 -0.83 -23.36 -0.08
N GLN A 33 -1.29 -23.34 -1.32
CA GLN A 33 -0.94 -22.27 -2.27
C GLN A 33 -1.40 -20.89 -1.77
N ALA A 34 -2.59 -20.79 -1.21
CA ALA A 34 -3.09 -19.55 -0.61
C ALA A 34 -2.21 -19.07 0.55
N ASN A 35 -1.77 -20.00 1.43
CA ASN A 35 -0.84 -19.68 2.51
C ASN A 35 0.52 -19.16 1.98
N GLN A 36 1.04 -19.77 0.94
CA GLN A 36 2.30 -19.32 0.30
C GLN A 36 2.16 -17.92 -0.30
N VAL A 37 1.07 -17.64 -0.99
CA VAL A 37 0.75 -16.30 -1.51
C VAL A 37 0.67 -15.29 -0.39
N MET A 38 -0.05 -15.59 0.70
CA MET A 38 -0.17 -14.67 1.85
C MET A 38 1.16 -14.46 2.56
N THR A 39 1.98 -15.50 2.70
CA THR A 39 3.33 -15.37 3.26
C THR A 39 4.18 -14.42 2.43
N TYR A 40 4.16 -14.56 1.11
CA TYR A 40 4.88 -13.67 0.21
C TYR A 40 4.34 -12.23 0.27
N TYR A 41 3.03 -12.07 0.24
CA TYR A 41 2.36 -10.76 0.35
C TYR A 41 2.74 -10.03 1.64
N ASN A 42 2.61 -10.68 2.80
CA ASN A 42 2.90 -10.09 4.10
C ASN A 42 4.39 -9.74 4.24
N THR A 43 5.29 -10.63 3.78
CA THR A 43 6.74 -10.35 3.75
C THR A 43 7.05 -9.15 2.85
N SER A 44 6.39 -9.06 1.69
CA SER A 44 6.53 -7.91 0.79
C SER A 44 6.11 -6.61 1.45
N LEU A 45 4.94 -6.56 2.08
CA LEU A 45 4.46 -5.36 2.76
C LEU A 45 5.39 -4.93 3.90
N ALA A 46 5.82 -5.88 4.73
CA ALA A 46 6.75 -5.62 5.83
C ALA A 46 8.10 -5.06 5.32
N LEU A 47 8.61 -5.62 4.22
CA LEU A 47 9.83 -5.14 3.59
C LEU A 47 9.65 -3.74 2.99
N LEU A 48 8.60 -3.51 2.21
CA LEU A 48 8.33 -2.23 1.55
C LEU A 48 8.18 -1.08 2.54
N LYS A 49 7.61 -1.34 3.73
CA LYS A 49 7.50 -0.38 4.82
C LYS A 49 8.86 0.16 5.28
N ASN A 50 9.91 -0.67 5.23
CA ASN A 50 11.27 -0.32 5.65
C ASN A 50 12.17 0.11 4.49
N VAL A 51 11.88 -0.30 3.26
CA VAL A 51 12.66 0.08 2.07
C VAL A 51 12.36 1.52 1.65
N VAL A 52 11.09 1.94 1.72
CA VAL A 52 10.68 3.33 1.42
C VAL A 52 9.96 3.88 2.63
N VAL A 53 10.70 4.59 3.48
CA VAL A 53 10.18 5.32 4.65
C VAL A 53 9.96 6.77 4.21
N GLU A 54 8.73 7.13 3.92
CA GLU A 54 8.38 8.45 3.36
C GLU A 54 8.88 9.61 4.24
N LYS A 55 8.85 9.45 5.57
CA LYS A 55 9.37 10.44 6.51
C LYS A 55 10.87 10.71 6.33
N ASP A 56 11.66 9.66 6.10
CA ASP A 56 13.11 9.78 5.91
C ASP A 56 13.42 10.37 4.52
N VAL A 57 12.66 9.96 3.50
CA VAL A 57 12.76 10.54 2.15
C VAL A 57 12.46 12.04 2.19
N ASN A 58 11.39 12.46 2.86
CA ASN A 58 11.02 13.85 3.02
C ASN A 58 12.05 14.64 3.83
N ALA A 59 12.67 14.03 4.85
CA ALA A 59 13.72 14.67 5.63
C ALA A 59 14.97 14.95 4.76
N VAL A 60 15.37 14.01 3.91
CA VAL A 60 16.47 14.20 2.95
C VAL A 60 16.15 15.33 1.98
N LEU A 61 14.98 15.29 1.34
CA LEU A 61 14.57 16.32 0.36
C LEU A 61 14.46 17.69 1.02
N GLY A 62 13.84 17.80 2.21
CA GLY A 62 13.71 19.05 2.95
C GLY A 62 15.05 19.65 3.36
N TYR A 63 16.05 18.82 3.67
CA TYR A 63 17.40 19.31 3.90
C TYR A 63 18.06 19.87 2.63
N MET A 64 17.92 19.16 1.52
CA MET A 64 18.45 19.60 0.23
C MET A 64 17.79 20.91 -0.24
N GLU A 65 16.47 21.10 0.00
CA GLU A 65 15.74 22.35 -0.30
C GLU A 65 16.29 23.55 0.48
N GLN A 66 16.73 23.34 1.72
CA GLN A 66 17.27 24.41 2.57
C GLN A 66 18.72 24.79 2.23
N SER A 67 19.30 24.19 1.19
CA SER A 67 20.67 24.46 0.74
C SER A 67 21.71 24.38 1.86
N GLY A 68 21.55 23.41 2.77
CA GLY A 68 22.46 23.20 3.90
C GLY A 68 22.40 24.28 4.99
N LYS A 69 21.38 25.15 5.00
CA LYS A 69 21.17 26.16 6.07
C LYS A 69 20.62 25.57 7.37
N ALA A 70 20.11 24.34 7.33
CA ALA A 70 19.74 23.61 8.53
C ALA A 70 20.99 23.22 9.33
N PRO A 71 20.92 23.16 10.70
CA PRO A 71 22.03 22.68 11.50
C PRO A 71 22.50 21.33 10.98
N ALA A 72 23.83 21.12 10.99
CA ALA A 72 24.48 19.96 10.40
C ALA A 72 23.70 18.68 10.66
N LEU A 73 23.15 18.12 9.60
CA LEU A 73 22.54 16.83 9.66
C LEU A 73 23.59 15.81 10.10
N THR A 74 23.34 15.16 11.18
CA THR A 74 23.79 13.79 11.36
C THR A 74 23.33 13.06 10.10
N ALA A 75 24.27 12.52 9.31
CA ALA A 75 23.95 11.86 8.05
C ALA A 75 22.72 10.97 8.24
N ILE A 76 21.66 11.20 7.44
CA ILE A 76 20.48 10.35 7.47
C ILE A 76 20.93 9.02 6.89
N ALA A 77 21.17 8.06 7.79
CA ALA A 77 21.51 6.71 7.35
C ALA A 77 20.29 6.06 6.68
N PRO A 78 20.47 5.37 5.55
CA PRO A 78 19.38 4.63 4.94
C PRO A 78 18.77 3.66 5.95
N PRO A 79 17.42 3.63 6.10
CA PRO A 79 16.78 2.65 6.99
C PRO A 79 17.26 1.24 6.70
N ALA A 80 17.57 0.48 7.77
CA ALA A 80 17.92 -0.91 7.62
C ALA A 80 16.70 -1.75 7.27
N PHE A 81 16.86 -2.75 6.40
CA PHE A 81 15.84 -3.73 6.09
C PHE A 81 16.42 -5.15 6.05
N SER A 82 15.54 -6.14 6.18
CA SER A 82 15.93 -7.54 6.24
C SER A 82 16.53 -8.03 4.92
N GLN A 83 17.78 -8.46 4.94
CA GLN A 83 18.44 -9.09 3.79
C GLN A 83 17.78 -10.42 3.42
N LYS A 84 17.30 -11.17 4.41
CA LYS A 84 16.56 -12.42 4.20
C LYS A 84 15.28 -12.16 3.44
N ASP A 85 14.50 -11.17 3.86
CA ASP A 85 13.23 -10.85 3.22
C ASP A 85 13.44 -10.26 1.81
N SER A 86 14.48 -9.44 1.62
CA SER A 86 14.82 -8.95 0.28
C SER A 86 15.19 -10.09 -0.67
N ALA A 87 15.97 -11.07 -0.23
CA ALA A 87 16.31 -12.25 -1.02
C ALA A 87 15.08 -13.12 -1.32
N PHE A 88 14.13 -13.19 -0.39
CA PHE A 88 12.87 -13.91 -0.58
C PHE A 88 11.98 -13.26 -1.62
N VAL A 89 11.73 -11.94 -1.53
CA VAL A 89 10.80 -11.25 -2.42
C VAL A 89 11.29 -11.09 -3.86
N VAL A 90 12.60 -11.07 -4.10
CA VAL A 90 13.15 -11.05 -5.47
C VAL A 90 13.10 -12.41 -6.17
N ASN A 91 12.69 -13.46 -5.45
CA ASN A 91 12.53 -14.81 -5.96
C ASN A 91 11.11 -15.34 -5.73
N PRO A 92 10.08 -14.73 -6.35
CA PRO A 92 8.70 -15.15 -6.18
C PRO A 92 8.50 -16.61 -6.61
N GLY A 93 7.73 -17.35 -5.79
CA GLY A 93 7.53 -18.80 -5.98
C GLY A 93 6.61 -19.17 -7.14
N PRO A 94 6.49 -20.47 -7.45
CA PRO A 94 5.69 -20.98 -8.57
C PRO A 94 4.17 -20.86 -8.35
N TYR A 95 3.73 -20.33 -7.23
CA TYR A 95 2.35 -19.99 -6.96
C TYR A 95 1.88 -18.71 -7.70
N PHE A 96 2.81 -17.96 -8.30
CA PHE A 96 2.54 -16.92 -9.29
C PHE A 96 2.85 -17.45 -10.70
N ASN A 97 2.14 -16.94 -11.72
CA ASN A 97 2.47 -17.19 -13.10
C ASN A 97 3.82 -16.52 -13.48
N GLU A 98 4.38 -16.89 -14.63
CA GLU A 98 5.70 -16.44 -15.05
C GLU A 98 5.76 -14.92 -15.28
N GLU A 99 4.72 -14.33 -15.86
CA GLU A 99 4.61 -12.89 -16.08
C GLU A 99 4.61 -12.13 -14.76
N THR A 100 3.79 -12.55 -13.80
CA THR A 100 3.75 -11.94 -12.46
C THR A 100 5.09 -12.03 -11.76
N ARG A 101 5.75 -13.19 -11.81
CA ARG A 101 7.09 -13.38 -11.22
C ARG A 101 8.12 -12.44 -11.84
N SER A 102 8.11 -12.31 -13.18
CA SER A 102 9.01 -11.42 -13.90
C SER A 102 8.77 -9.95 -13.51
N ASN A 103 7.51 -9.52 -13.48
CA ASN A 103 7.12 -8.15 -13.12
C ASN A 103 7.50 -7.82 -11.67
N LEU A 104 7.24 -8.71 -10.72
CA LEU A 104 7.64 -8.52 -9.32
C LEU A 104 9.16 -8.37 -9.20
N LYS A 105 9.91 -9.29 -9.81
CA LYS A 105 11.38 -9.26 -9.79
C LYS A 105 11.94 -7.96 -10.37
N GLN A 106 11.39 -7.49 -11.49
CA GLN A 106 11.80 -6.25 -12.12
C GLN A 106 11.50 -5.03 -11.22
N ASN A 107 10.28 -4.94 -10.66
CA ASN A 107 9.91 -3.82 -9.80
C ASN A 107 10.76 -3.78 -8.53
N TYR A 108 11.04 -4.91 -7.87
CA TYR A 108 11.94 -4.95 -6.73
C TYR A 108 13.37 -4.54 -7.10
N PHE A 109 13.89 -5.00 -8.23
CA PHE A 109 15.21 -4.61 -8.70
C PHE A 109 15.31 -3.09 -8.90
N GLN A 110 14.35 -2.50 -9.58
CA GLN A 110 14.29 -1.06 -9.84
C GLN A 110 14.13 -0.27 -8.54
N LEU A 111 13.27 -0.72 -7.62
CA LEU A 111 13.09 -0.12 -6.31
C LEU A 111 14.40 -0.06 -5.51
N PHE A 112 15.12 -1.18 -5.42
CA PHE A 112 16.39 -1.23 -4.69
C PHE A 112 17.47 -0.39 -5.37
N GLN A 113 17.47 -0.31 -6.69
CA GLN A 113 18.38 0.55 -7.45
C GLN A 113 18.08 2.03 -7.21
N ALA A 114 16.83 2.45 -7.36
CA ALA A 114 16.41 3.84 -7.12
C ALA A 114 16.72 4.28 -5.69
N ARG A 115 16.44 3.42 -4.70
CA ARG A 115 16.79 3.68 -3.30
C ARG A 115 18.29 3.87 -3.10
N ARG A 116 19.12 3.00 -3.66
CA ARG A 116 20.58 3.13 -3.56
C ARG A 116 21.06 4.44 -4.18
N GLN A 117 20.53 4.77 -5.34
CA GLN A 117 20.88 6.03 -6.03
C GLN A 117 20.43 7.24 -5.23
N PHE A 118 19.24 7.23 -4.63
CA PHE A 118 18.71 8.31 -3.82
C PHE A 118 19.66 8.67 -2.65
N TYR A 119 20.06 7.70 -1.86
CA TYR A 119 20.97 7.94 -0.74
C TYR A 119 22.40 8.25 -1.20
N SER A 120 22.90 7.63 -2.28
CA SER A 120 24.20 7.98 -2.86
C SER A 120 24.23 9.41 -3.42
N THR A 121 23.14 9.87 -4.03
CA THR A 121 23.01 11.25 -4.50
C THR A 121 22.98 12.23 -3.33
N PHE A 122 22.34 11.86 -2.22
CA PHE A 122 22.38 12.66 -1.01
C PHE A 122 23.79 12.75 -0.41
N ASP A 123 24.54 11.66 -0.36
CA ASP A 123 25.94 11.66 0.11
C ASP A 123 26.82 12.57 -0.79
N MET A 124 26.63 12.53 -2.11
CA MET A 124 27.30 13.45 -3.04
C MET A 124 26.91 14.91 -2.79
N TYR A 125 25.62 15.18 -2.53
CA TYR A 125 25.13 16.50 -2.17
C TYR A 125 25.86 17.05 -0.95
N ILE A 126 25.97 16.28 0.13
CA ILE A 126 26.70 16.65 1.36
C ILE A 126 28.18 16.90 1.06
N SER A 127 28.79 16.09 0.20
CA SER A 127 30.19 16.26 -0.21
C SER A 127 30.41 17.59 -0.96
N TYR A 128 29.51 17.96 -1.87
CA TYR A 128 29.58 19.22 -2.61
C TYR A 128 29.37 20.44 -1.69
N LEU A 129 28.47 20.35 -0.71
CA LEU A 129 28.33 21.43 0.29
C LEU A 129 29.61 21.64 1.12
N LYS A 130 30.27 20.55 1.53
CA LYS A 130 31.54 20.62 2.26
C LYS A 130 32.68 21.25 1.44
N SER A 131 32.65 21.11 0.12
CA SER A 131 33.61 21.70 -0.80
C SER A 131 33.18 23.09 -1.33
N ASP A 132 32.14 23.70 -0.77
CA ASP A 132 31.52 24.97 -1.20
C ASP A 132 31.06 25.01 -2.66
N ASN A 133 30.81 23.85 -3.26
CA ASN A 133 30.32 23.71 -4.63
C ASN A 133 28.78 23.66 -4.68
N LYS A 134 28.15 24.79 -4.35
CA LYS A 134 26.68 24.88 -4.26
C LYS A 134 25.98 24.61 -5.59
N VAL A 135 26.56 25.07 -6.71
CA VAL A 135 25.97 24.87 -8.04
C VAL A 135 25.87 23.38 -8.40
N ALA A 136 26.86 22.57 -8.04
CA ALA A 136 26.80 21.14 -8.24
C ALA A 136 25.82 20.47 -7.26
N ALA A 137 25.76 20.94 -6.02
CA ALA A 137 24.81 20.46 -5.03
C ALA A 137 23.35 20.68 -5.48
N ASP A 138 23.00 21.88 -5.91
CA ASP A 138 21.62 22.24 -6.31
C ASP A 138 21.09 21.38 -7.46
N LYS A 139 21.95 20.94 -8.38
CA LYS A 139 21.57 20.04 -9.48
C LYS A 139 21.13 18.65 -8.99
N LEU A 140 21.63 18.19 -7.84
CA LEU A 140 21.31 16.89 -7.28
C LEU A 140 19.92 16.85 -6.64
N LEU A 141 19.35 17.99 -6.24
CA LEU A 141 18.01 18.06 -5.68
C LEU A 141 16.95 17.56 -6.68
N SER A 142 17.00 18.04 -7.93
CA SER A 142 16.07 17.56 -8.97
C SER A 142 16.16 16.05 -9.19
N THR A 143 17.40 15.51 -9.20
CA THR A 143 17.62 14.06 -9.31
C THR A 143 17.00 13.30 -8.15
N ASN A 144 17.18 13.80 -6.91
CA ASN A 144 16.60 13.12 -5.75
C ASN A 144 15.07 13.22 -5.70
N TYR A 145 14.48 14.31 -6.18
CA TYR A 145 13.03 14.37 -6.36
C TYR A 145 12.52 13.29 -7.30
N GLN A 146 13.16 13.14 -8.46
CA GLN A 146 12.80 12.10 -9.43
C GLN A 146 12.93 10.70 -8.81
N LEU A 147 14.05 10.40 -8.15
CA LEU A 147 14.27 9.11 -7.49
C LEU A 147 13.25 8.83 -6.38
N SER A 148 12.82 9.85 -5.63
CA SER A 148 11.77 9.69 -4.61
C SER A 148 10.43 9.31 -5.24
N VAL A 149 10.09 9.89 -6.38
CA VAL A 149 8.90 9.54 -7.16
C VAL A 149 8.98 8.09 -7.65
N GLU A 150 10.09 7.72 -8.28
CA GLU A 150 10.32 6.36 -8.78
C GLU A 150 10.23 5.30 -7.68
N MET A 151 10.83 5.54 -6.51
CA MET A 151 10.73 4.63 -5.36
C MET A 151 9.27 4.39 -4.92
N SER A 152 8.48 5.46 -4.86
CA SER A 152 7.06 5.35 -4.47
C SER A 152 6.23 4.64 -5.54
N GLU A 153 6.50 4.89 -6.82
CA GLU A 153 5.84 4.21 -7.94
C GLU A 153 6.13 2.71 -7.96
N TYR A 154 7.40 2.30 -7.78
CA TYR A 154 7.74 0.88 -7.70
C TYR A 154 7.11 0.19 -6.49
N LYS A 155 7.08 0.86 -5.32
CA LYS A 155 6.39 0.36 -4.13
C LYS A 155 4.89 0.15 -4.40
N GLU A 156 4.24 1.10 -5.04
CA GLU A 156 2.83 1.02 -5.40
C GLU A 156 2.59 -0.09 -6.44
N ASN A 157 3.39 -0.16 -7.50
CA ASN A 157 3.28 -1.19 -8.53
C ASN A 157 3.38 -2.61 -7.94
N ILE A 158 4.33 -2.83 -7.02
CA ILE A 158 4.46 -4.13 -6.33
C ILE A 158 3.18 -4.45 -5.55
N THR A 159 2.64 -3.48 -4.82
CA THR A 159 1.42 -3.66 -4.03
C THR A 159 0.21 -3.92 -4.93
N ASP A 160 0.08 -3.20 -6.04
CA ASP A 160 -1.01 -3.36 -7.00
C ASP A 160 -0.93 -4.72 -7.72
N ILE A 161 0.27 -5.21 -8.07
CA ILE A 161 0.46 -6.55 -8.63
C ILE A 161 0.04 -7.63 -7.62
N LEU A 162 0.37 -7.47 -6.34
CA LEU A 162 0.14 -8.48 -5.31
C LEU A 162 -1.30 -8.50 -4.78
N SER A 163 -1.99 -7.35 -4.77
CA SER A 163 -3.32 -7.22 -4.16
C SER A 163 -4.37 -8.21 -4.69
N PRO A 164 -4.52 -8.45 -6.01
CA PRO A 164 -5.47 -9.43 -6.51
C PRO A 164 -5.18 -10.85 -6.03
N PHE A 165 -3.91 -11.25 -5.97
CA PHE A 165 -3.51 -12.57 -5.49
C PHE A 165 -3.77 -12.73 -3.99
N ALA A 166 -3.50 -11.70 -3.20
CA ALA A 166 -3.82 -11.69 -1.77
C ALA A 166 -5.33 -11.77 -1.53
N ASP A 167 -6.14 -11.06 -2.31
CA ASP A 167 -7.60 -11.12 -2.25
C ASP A 167 -8.12 -12.55 -2.51
N GLU A 168 -7.62 -13.21 -3.56
CA GLU A 168 -8.04 -14.58 -3.88
C GLU A 168 -7.56 -15.58 -2.81
N ALA A 169 -6.32 -15.45 -2.35
CA ALA A 169 -5.80 -16.29 -1.27
C ALA A 169 -6.60 -16.13 0.03
N GLN A 170 -6.97 -14.91 0.39
CA GLN A 170 -7.80 -14.66 1.56
C GLN A 170 -9.22 -15.24 1.43
N LYS A 171 -9.81 -15.23 0.23
CA LYS A 171 -11.11 -15.90 -0.01
C LYS A 171 -11.05 -17.40 0.25
N VAL A 172 -9.92 -18.03 -0.09
CA VAL A 172 -9.68 -19.45 0.20
C VAL A 172 -9.54 -19.66 1.72
N LEU A 173 -8.66 -18.89 2.38
CA LEU A 173 -8.34 -19.06 3.80
C LEU A 173 -9.51 -18.69 4.74
N LEU A 174 -10.36 -17.77 4.31
CA LEU A 174 -11.55 -17.36 5.08
C LEU A 174 -12.81 -18.13 4.68
N ASN A 175 -12.68 -19.23 3.93
CA ASN A 175 -13.84 -19.94 3.38
C ASN A 175 -14.89 -20.32 4.43
N ASP A 176 -14.44 -20.81 5.57
CA ASP A 176 -15.32 -21.27 6.65
C ASP A 176 -15.64 -20.15 7.68
N ASN A 177 -15.08 -18.95 7.50
CA ASN A 177 -15.32 -17.85 8.40
C ASN A 177 -16.68 -17.19 8.10
N PRO A 178 -17.62 -17.11 9.06
CA PRO A 178 -18.93 -16.48 8.85
C PRO A 178 -18.83 -15.00 8.50
N MET A 179 -17.77 -14.30 8.95
CA MET A 179 -17.51 -12.88 8.67
C MET A 179 -16.62 -12.64 7.44
N LYS A 180 -16.48 -13.65 6.55
CA LYS A 180 -15.58 -13.61 5.39
C LYS A 180 -15.71 -12.32 4.58
N GLU A 181 -16.92 -11.96 4.17
CA GLU A 181 -17.15 -10.80 3.30
C GLU A 181 -16.82 -9.47 4.00
N GLN A 182 -17.17 -9.37 5.29
CA GLN A 182 -16.85 -8.21 6.12
C GLN A 182 -15.34 -8.05 6.29
N LEU A 183 -14.65 -9.16 6.63
CA LEU A 183 -13.19 -9.16 6.79
C LEU A 183 -12.44 -8.82 5.49
N LEU A 184 -12.86 -9.39 4.36
CA LEU A 184 -12.28 -9.07 3.05
C LEU A 184 -12.51 -7.59 2.70
N SER A 185 -13.70 -7.06 2.98
CA SER A 185 -14.03 -5.66 2.74
C SER A 185 -13.18 -4.73 3.60
N MET A 186 -13.02 -5.02 4.90
CA MET A 186 -12.15 -4.25 5.80
C MET A 186 -10.70 -4.21 5.29
N LYS A 187 -10.15 -5.36 4.91
CA LYS A 187 -8.76 -5.45 4.42
C LYS A 187 -8.54 -4.65 3.13
N ARG A 188 -9.49 -4.70 2.19
CA ARG A 188 -9.41 -3.92 0.94
C ARG A 188 -9.46 -2.42 1.20
N MET A 189 -10.36 -1.97 2.07
CA MET A 189 -10.45 -0.56 2.45
C MET A 189 -9.19 -0.11 3.19
N ALA A 190 -8.69 -0.92 4.13
CA ALA A 190 -7.45 -0.65 4.85
C ALA A 190 -6.25 -0.47 3.90
N ALA A 191 -6.10 -1.37 2.92
CA ALA A 191 -5.05 -1.26 1.91
C ALA A 191 -5.19 0.03 1.07
N THR A 192 -6.43 0.41 0.70
CA THR A 192 -6.68 1.64 -0.05
C THR A 192 -6.41 2.89 0.80
N MET A 193 -6.80 2.91 2.08
CA MET A 193 -6.48 3.99 3.01
C MET A 193 -4.96 4.16 3.15
N HIS A 194 -4.23 3.05 3.29
CA HIS A 194 -2.76 3.07 3.39
C HIS A 194 -2.10 3.66 2.12
N SER A 195 -2.62 3.31 0.94
CA SER A 195 -2.17 3.89 -0.33
C SER A 195 -2.45 5.40 -0.39
N ILE A 196 -3.61 5.86 0.08
CA ILE A 196 -3.96 7.28 0.16
C ILE A 196 -3.03 8.01 1.13
N LEU A 197 -2.77 7.45 2.31
CA LEU A 197 -1.84 8.02 3.28
C LEU A 197 -0.45 8.22 2.69
N ALA A 198 0.08 7.20 2.00
CA ALA A 198 1.38 7.27 1.35
C ALA A 198 1.43 8.40 0.30
N LEU A 199 0.35 8.60 -0.47
CA LEU A 199 0.25 9.70 -1.43
C LEU A 199 0.20 11.07 -0.74
N CYS A 200 -0.52 11.20 0.37
CA CYS A 200 -0.64 12.47 1.10
C CYS A 200 0.68 12.91 1.77
N ILE A 201 1.47 11.94 2.25
CA ILE A 201 2.75 12.22 2.94
C ILE A 201 3.88 12.55 1.96
N ARG A 202 3.76 12.16 0.71
CA ARG A 202 4.81 12.23 -0.30
C ARG A 202 5.17 13.66 -0.71
N LYS A 203 6.44 13.97 -0.86
CA LYS A 203 6.96 15.14 -1.58
C LYS A 203 7.49 14.72 -2.98
N PRO A 204 7.31 15.55 -4.02
CA PRO A 204 6.48 16.77 -4.09
C PRO A 204 4.99 16.43 -3.98
N ILE A 205 4.17 17.44 -3.66
CA ILE A 205 2.72 17.31 -3.44
C ILE A 205 2.11 16.34 -4.43
N PRO A 206 1.29 15.39 -3.95
CA PRO A 206 0.79 14.27 -4.75
C PRO A 206 0.07 14.74 -6.01
N ASP A 207 0.22 13.95 -7.06
CA ASP A 207 -0.66 14.01 -8.21
C ASP A 207 -2.13 13.91 -7.72
N THR A 208 -2.82 15.06 -7.79
CA THR A 208 -4.20 15.16 -7.29
C THR A 208 -5.13 14.20 -8.03
N ALA A 209 -4.86 13.90 -9.30
CA ALA A 209 -5.64 12.96 -10.08
C ALA A 209 -5.51 11.53 -9.54
N HIS A 210 -4.31 11.12 -9.15
CA HIS A 210 -4.06 9.80 -8.57
C HIS A 210 -4.72 9.67 -7.18
N LEU A 211 -4.62 10.71 -6.35
CA LEU A 211 -5.31 10.77 -5.06
C LEU A 211 -6.84 10.68 -5.24
N ASP A 212 -7.41 11.40 -6.22
CA ASP A 212 -8.84 11.37 -6.52
C ASP A 212 -9.31 9.97 -6.96
N MET A 213 -8.53 9.30 -7.76
CA MET A 213 -8.83 7.93 -8.19
C MET A 213 -8.84 6.96 -6.99
N LYS A 214 -7.89 7.05 -6.08
CA LYS A 214 -7.85 6.21 -4.87
C LYS A 214 -8.98 6.54 -3.89
N LEU A 215 -9.33 7.84 -3.72
CA LEU A 215 -10.49 8.25 -2.92
C LEU A 215 -11.80 7.73 -3.52
N ALA A 216 -12.01 7.86 -4.83
CA ALA A 216 -13.18 7.32 -5.49
C ALA A 216 -13.29 5.79 -5.31
N LYS A 217 -12.17 5.07 -5.41
CA LYS A 217 -12.12 3.63 -5.13
C LYS A 217 -12.55 3.33 -3.70
N LEU A 218 -12.05 4.09 -2.71
CA LEU A 218 -12.40 3.89 -1.30
C LEU A 218 -13.89 4.15 -1.03
N VAL A 219 -14.48 5.19 -1.64
CA VAL A 219 -15.93 5.48 -1.54
C VAL A 219 -16.75 4.31 -2.08
N ILE A 220 -16.40 3.78 -3.25
CA ILE A 220 -17.08 2.61 -3.84
C ILE A 220 -16.96 1.38 -2.92
N GLN A 221 -15.77 1.12 -2.36
CA GLN A 221 -15.56 0.02 -1.42
C GLN A 221 -16.43 0.17 -0.16
N LEU A 222 -16.52 1.38 0.37
CA LEU A 222 -17.36 1.69 1.54
C LEU A 222 -18.85 1.48 1.25
N ASP A 223 -19.33 1.94 0.10
CA ASP A 223 -20.73 1.75 -0.31
C ASP A 223 -21.08 0.27 -0.49
N ILE A 224 -20.17 -0.53 -1.03
CA ILE A 224 -20.34 -1.99 -1.12
C ILE A 224 -20.38 -2.60 0.28
N ALA A 225 -19.45 -2.20 1.16
CA ALA A 225 -19.33 -2.73 2.52
C ALA A 225 -20.59 -2.46 3.36
N LYS A 226 -21.19 -1.27 3.24
CA LYS A 226 -22.44 -0.89 3.93
C LYS A 226 -23.64 -1.75 3.56
N ARG A 227 -23.61 -2.38 2.39
CA ARG A 227 -24.69 -3.26 1.88
C ARG A 227 -24.48 -4.71 2.28
N LEU A 228 -23.37 -5.06 2.92
CA LEU A 228 -23.14 -6.42 3.38
C LEU A 228 -24.15 -6.81 4.48
N PRO A 229 -24.67 -8.05 4.44
CA PRO A 229 -25.65 -8.50 5.40
C PRO A 229 -25.06 -8.60 6.82
N THR A 230 -25.92 -8.42 7.81
CA THR A 230 -25.57 -8.71 9.21
C THR A 230 -25.37 -10.21 9.38
N VAL A 231 -24.32 -10.60 10.09
CA VAL A 231 -24.02 -12.00 10.39
C VAL A 231 -24.55 -12.32 11.78
N GLU A 232 -25.56 -13.18 11.83
CA GLU A 232 -26.16 -13.63 13.10
C GLU A 232 -25.14 -14.42 13.95
N GLY A 233 -25.23 -14.28 15.28
CA GLY A 233 -24.33 -14.96 16.21
C GLY A 233 -22.95 -14.30 16.40
N HIS A 234 -22.66 -13.19 15.69
CA HIS A 234 -21.38 -12.47 15.74
C HIS A 234 -21.54 -10.96 16.06
N PRO A 235 -22.24 -10.58 17.17
CA PRO A 235 -22.57 -9.18 17.43
C PRO A 235 -21.34 -8.30 17.69
N GLU A 236 -20.31 -8.83 18.36
CA GLU A 236 -19.09 -8.07 18.67
C GLU A 236 -18.25 -7.81 17.41
N GLU A 237 -18.12 -8.81 16.54
CA GLU A 237 -17.43 -8.68 15.26
C GLU A 237 -18.18 -7.73 14.33
N MET A 238 -19.49 -7.81 14.29
CA MET A 238 -20.32 -6.87 13.53
C MET A 238 -20.19 -5.44 14.06
N LYS A 239 -20.11 -5.25 15.37
CA LYS A 239 -19.85 -3.93 15.96
C LYS A 239 -18.47 -3.39 15.56
N LYS A 240 -17.43 -4.22 15.59
CA LYS A 240 -16.10 -3.84 15.10
C LYS A 240 -16.14 -3.45 13.61
N PHE A 241 -16.85 -4.20 12.80
CA PHE A 241 -17.04 -3.89 11.38
C PHE A 241 -17.74 -2.53 11.19
N GLN A 242 -18.84 -2.26 11.90
CA GLN A 242 -19.54 -0.97 11.81
C GLN A 242 -18.66 0.21 12.27
N ASN A 243 -17.93 0.03 13.36
CA ASN A 243 -16.99 1.04 13.85
C ASN A 243 -15.91 1.33 12.79
N PHE A 244 -15.42 0.29 12.12
CA PHE A 244 -14.44 0.45 11.03
C PHE A 244 -15.05 1.23 9.84
N LEU A 245 -16.30 0.97 9.44
CA LEU A 245 -16.96 1.74 8.38
C LEU A 245 -17.07 3.23 8.73
N THR A 246 -17.44 3.54 9.99
CA THR A 246 -17.49 4.92 10.49
C THR A 246 -16.11 5.58 10.45
N HIS A 247 -15.08 4.83 10.80
CA HIS A 247 -13.68 5.29 10.75
C HIS A 247 -13.25 5.61 9.30
N VAL A 248 -13.59 4.76 8.34
CA VAL A 248 -13.35 5.02 6.90
C VAL A 248 -14.08 6.26 6.41
N GLU A 249 -15.33 6.48 6.84
CA GLU A 249 -16.08 7.71 6.49
C GLU A 249 -15.38 8.98 6.99
N SER A 250 -14.92 8.96 8.22
CA SER A 250 -14.19 10.09 8.82
C SER A 250 -12.88 10.34 8.08
N PHE A 251 -12.12 9.29 7.78
CA PHE A 251 -10.90 9.38 6.99
C PHE A 251 -11.13 10.03 5.63
N ILE A 252 -12.17 9.60 4.88
CA ILE A 252 -12.51 10.19 3.57
C ILE A 252 -12.79 11.68 3.70
N LYS A 253 -13.58 12.08 4.71
CA LYS A 253 -13.92 13.51 4.96
C LYS A 253 -12.68 14.33 5.25
N ASP A 254 -11.77 13.83 6.08
CA ASP A 254 -10.57 14.56 6.47
C ASP A 254 -9.60 14.70 5.29
N VAL A 255 -9.38 13.65 4.50
CA VAL A 255 -8.56 13.73 3.29
C VAL A 255 -9.16 14.70 2.27
N GLN A 256 -10.47 14.69 2.06
CA GLN A 256 -11.15 15.63 1.17
C GLN A 256 -11.03 17.08 1.68
N HIS A 257 -11.15 17.29 2.98
CA HIS A 257 -10.99 18.61 3.58
C HIS A 257 -9.56 19.14 3.40
N ILE A 258 -8.55 18.33 3.68
CA ILE A 258 -7.14 18.70 3.50
C ILE A 258 -6.86 19.01 2.02
N LYS A 259 -7.37 18.19 1.10
CA LYS A 259 -7.24 18.41 -0.34
C LYS A 259 -7.82 19.77 -0.76
N THR A 260 -8.99 20.17 -0.24
CA THR A 260 -9.62 21.47 -0.57
C THR A 260 -8.82 22.66 -0.07
N LYS A 261 -8.04 22.53 1.00
CA LYS A 261 -7.12 23.59 1.46
C LYS A 261 -5.96 23.83 0.49
N GLY A 262 -5.61 22.87 -0.36
CA GLY A 262 -4.49 22.95 -1.30
C GLY A 262 -3.11 22.93 -0.65
N THR A 263 -3.03 22.88 0.67
CA THR A 263 -1.77 22.83 1.44
C THR A 263 -1.91 21.77 2.53
N TYR A 264 -0.92 20.88 2.63
CA TYR A 264 -0.84 19.87 3.67
C TYR A 264 0.07 20.42 4.78
N THR A 265 -0.50 20.70 5.95
CA THR A 265 0.28 21.10 7.13
C THR A 265 0.77 19.86 7.89
N GLU A 266 1.76 20.02 8.75
CA GLU A 266 2.23 18.94 9.63
C GLU A 266 1.10 18.41 10.53
N MET A 267 0.21 19.28 10.99
CA MET A 267 -0.96 18.91 11.77
C MET A 267 -1.98 18.09 10.97
N ASP A 268 -2.21 18.45 9.69
CA ASP A 268 -3.07 17.67 8.80
C ASP A 268 -2.49 16.26 8.61
N MET A 269 -1.18 16.15 8.44
CA MET A 269 -0.50 14.87 8.29
C MET A 269 -0.63 13.99 9.54
N THR A 270 -0.42 14.58 10.73
CA THR A 270 -0.62 13.87 12.00
C THR A 270 -2.05 13.36 12.14
N THR A 271 -3.05 14.17 11.81
CA THR A 271 -4.47 13.78 11.86
C THR A 271 -4.75 12.59 10.94
N ILE A 272 -4.18 12.58 9.71
CA ILE A 272 -4.37 11.46 8.78
C ILE A 272 -3.61 10.21 9.27
N GLU A 273 -2.41 10.37 9.82
CA GLU A 273 -1.61 9.26 10.38
C GLU A 273 -2.28 8.57 11.57
N GLU A 274 -3.06 9.32 12.39
CA GLU A 274 -3.84 8.75 13.51
C GLU A 274 -4.90 7.74 13.06
N TYR A 275 -5.34 7.79 11.80
CA TYR A 275 -6.19 6.75 11.23
C TYR A 275 -5.46 5.41 11.03
N GLY A 276 -4.18 5.34 11.38
CA GLY A 276 -3.27 4.21 11.26
C GLY A 276 -3.96 2.86 11.18
N VAL A 277 -4.18 2.37 9.96
CA VAL A 277 -4.79 1.07 9.74
C VAL A 277 -3.69 0.05 9.82
N SER A 278 -3.59 -0.62 10.97
CA SER A 278 -2.78 -1.82 11.09
C SER A 278 -3.34 -2.86 10.11
N LEU A 279 -2.50 -3.35 9.22
CA LEU A 279 -2.82 -4.46 8.31
C LEU A 279 -2.49 -5.82 8.95
N ASP A 280 -2.21 -5.82 10.26
CA ASP A 280 -1.87 -7.02 11.05
C ASP A 280 -3.07 -7.95 11.27
#